data_04634bb242afbf852593ad2090a351be
#
_entry.id   04634bb242afbf852593ad2090a351be
#
_cell.length_a   1.000
_cell.length_b   1.000
_cell.length_c   1.000
_cell.angle_alpha   90.00
_cell.angle_beta   90.00
_cell.angle_gamma   90.00
#
_symmetry.space_group_name_H-M   'P 1'
#
loop_
_entity.id
_entity.type
_entity.pdbx_description
1 polymer ?
#
loop_
_entity_poly.entity_id
_entity_poly.type
_entity_poly.pdbx_seq_one_letter_code
_entity_poly.pdbx_strand_id
1 'polypeptide(L)'
;MYKFEIDAAAPKSELYAELVRSADALTSGEPDPIANMANIAALLWEYLPDVNWTGFYRVVDSELVLGPFQGKAACIRIPFGKGVCGTAAQTGETQLVEDVQAFPGHIACDANSASELVVPVMRDGTVIAVIDLDSPSLNRFNAEDAEGIETLAAAISGRI
;
A
#
# COMPACT_ATOMS: atom_id res chain seq x y z
N MET A 1 4.00 12.66 20.54
CA MET A 1 3.29 11.42 20.16
C MET A 1 2.04 11.85 19.45
N TYR A 2 1.87 11.46 18.20
CA TYR A 2 0.66 11.74 17.43
C TYR A 2 -0.46 10.84 17.94
N LYS A 3 -1.68 11.38 18.05
CA LYS A 3 -2.90 10.60 18.31
C LYS A 3 -3.85 10.91 17.18
N PHE A 4 -4.29 9.88 16.50
CA PHE A 4 -5.29 9.97 15.46
C PHE A 4 -6.63 9.50 16.03
N GLU A 5 -7.69 10.28 15.84
CA GLU A 5 -9.05 9.88 16.20
C GLU A 5 -9.68 9.22 14.98
N ILE A 6 -9.67 7.89 14.98
CA ILE A 6 -10.20 7.08 13.87
C ILE A 6 -11.64 6.72 14.20
N ASP A 7 -12.60 7.22 13.43
CA ASP A 7 -13.97 6.75 13.49
C ASP A 7 -14.16 5.58 12.51
N ALA A 8 -14.12 4.36 13.04
CA ALA A 8 -14.33 3.14 12.25
C ALA A 8 -15.75 3.03 11.66
N ALA A 9 -16.70 3.86 12.08
CA ALA A 9 -18.05 3.91 11.55
C ALA A 9 -18.23 4.97 10.45
N ALA A 10 -17.19 5.80 10.21
CA ALA A 10 -17.23 6.82 9.16
C ALA A 10 -17.32 6.17 7.76
N PRO A 11 -17.94 6.85 6.78
CA PRO A 11 -17.84 6.44 5.38
C PRO A 11 -16.39 6.31 4.93
N LYS A 12 -16.09 5.36 4.03
CA LYS A 12 -14.72 5.14 3.54
C LYS A 12 -14.09 6.42 2.98
N SER A 13 -14.84 7.24 2.27
CA SER A 13 -14.36 8.53 1.75
C SER A 13 -13.82 9.46 2.83
N GLU A 14 -14.48 9.53 3.99
CA GLU A 14 -14.03 10.33 5.13
C GLU A 14 -12.82 9.71 5.82
N LEU A 15 -12.80 8.37 5.97
CA LEU A 15 -11.69 7.62 6.52
C LEU A 15 -10.41 7.85 5.70
N TYR A 16 -10.49 7.73 4.38
CA TYR A 16 -9.34 7.96 3.49
C TYR A 16 -8.91 9.43 3.43
N ALA A 17 -9.86 10.36 3.48
CA ALA A 17 -9.52 11.79 3.55
C ALA A 17 -8.75 12.12 4.84
N GLU A 18 -9.12 11.51 5.98
CA GLU A 18 -8.39 11.68 7.23
C GLU A 18 -7.03 10.99 7.21
N LEU A 19 -6.93 9.79 6.64
CA LEU A 19 -5.66 9.09 6.42
C LEU A 19 -4.68 9.94 5.63
N VAL A 20 -5.12 10.55 4.52
CA VAL A 20 -4.28 11.42 3.68
C VAL A 20 -3.84 12.67 4.47
N ARG A 21 -4.72 13.31 5.23
CA ARG A 21 -4.35 14.45 6.10
C ARG A 21 -3.32 14.05 7.15
N SER A 22 -3.50 12.90 7.77
CA SER A 22 -2.57 12.37 8.79
C SER A 22 -1.21 12.06 8.19
N ALA A 23 -1.18 11.43 7.01
CA ALA A 23 0.05 11.16 6.27
C ALA A 23 0.77 12.46 5.88
N ASP A 24 0.03 13.46 5.40
CA ASP A 24 0.59 14.78 5.07
C ASP A 24 1.22 15.45 6.29
N ALA A 25 0.51 15.46 7.42
CA ALA A 25 1.01 16.05 8.67
C ALA A 25 2.27 15.36 9.20
N LEU A 26 2.34 14.01 9.12
CA LEU A 26 3.49 13.24 9.59
C LEU A 26 4.73 13.38 8.72
N THR A 27 4.55 13.50 7.41
CA THR A 27 5.65 13.51 6.44
C THR A 27 6.07 14.93 6.03
N SER A 28 5.34 15.95 6.48
CA SER A 28 5.65 17.34 6.17
C SER A 28 6.96 17.76 6.79
N GLY A 29 7.94 18.12 5.94
CA GLY A 29 9.26 18.58 6.37
C GLY A 29 10.26 17.47 6.71
N GLU A 30 9.86 16.18 6.63
CA GLU A 30 10.80 15.06 6.79
C GLU A 30 11.39 14.66 5.43
N PRO A 31 12.72 14.79 5.24
CA PRO A 31 13.36 14.47 3.98
C PRO A 31 13.69 12.97 3.82
N ASP A 32 13.68 12.17 4.88
CA ASP A 32 14.03 10.75 4.81
C ASP A 32 12.86 9.91 4.30
N PRO A 33 12.96 9.29 3.11
CA PRO A 33 11.88 8.51 2.52
C PRO A 33 11.54 7.25 3.31
N ILE A 34 12.51 6.65 3.99
CA ILE A 34 12.29 5.44 4.80
C ILE A 34 11.48 5.77 6.05
N ALA A 35 11.81 6.89 6.74
CA ALA A 35 11.04 7.36 7.88
C ALA A 35 9.59 7.67 7.49
N ASN A 36 9.39 8.32 6.33
CA ASN A 36 8.07 8.61 5.81
C ASN A 36 7.28 7.32 5.50
N MET A 37 7.86 6.38 4.76
CA MET A 37 7.21 5.09 4.46
C MET A 37 6.89 4.30 5.74
N ALA A 38 7.76 4.31 6.74
CA ALA A 38 7.54 3.60 7.99
C ALA A 38 6.32 4.14 8.75
N ASN A 39 6.19 5.46 8.84
CA ASN A 39 5.04 6.10 9.46
C ASN A 39 3.76 5.89 8.66
N ILE A 40 3.81 5.93 7.34
CA ILE A 40 2.64 5.68 6.48
C ILE A 40 2.20 4.22 6.60
N ALA A 41 3.12 3.25 6.61
CA ALA A 41 2.78 1.83 6.83
C ALA A 41 2.08 1.63 8.20
N ALA A 42 2.53 2.33 9.24
CA ALA A 42 1.88 2.30 10.55
C ALA A 42 0.49 2.93 10.53
N LEU A 43 0.30 4.07 9.83
CA LEU A 43 -1.01 4.68 9.66
C LEU A 43 -1.99 3.76 8.92
N LEU A 44 -1.56 3.15 7.81
CA LEU A 44 -2.37 2.20 7.08
C LEU A 44 -2.84 1.04 7.97
N TRP A 45 -1.93 0.51 8.79
CA TRP A 45 -2.25 -0.54 9.76
C TRP A 45 -3.27 -0.08 10.83
N GLU A 46 -3.17 1.16 11.27
CA GLU A 46 -4.04 1.73 12.31
C GLU A 46 -5.42 2.10 11.78
N TYR A 47 -5.50 2.62 10.54
CA TYR A 47 -6.74 3.10 9.91
C TYR A 47 -7.57 2.00 9.26
N LEU A 48 -6.93 0.97 8.71
CA LEU A 48 -7.63 -0.02 7.89
C LEU A 48 -7.96 -1.28 8.70
N PRO A 49 -9.24 -1.56 8.95
CA PRO A 49 -9.64 -2.80 9.59
C PRO A 49 -9.47 -3.99 8.63
N ASP A 50 -9.32 -5.18 9.20
CA ASP A 50 -9.29 -6.46 8.48
C ASP A 50 -8.18 -6.52 7.41
N VAL A 51 -6.99 -6.09 7.81
CA VAL A 51 -5.75 -6.24 7.03
C VAL A 51 -4.75 -7.09 7.82
N ASN A 52 -3.94 -7.88 7.13
CA ASN A 52 -2.88 -8.68 7.74
C ASN A 52 -1.48 -8.29 7.26
N TRP A 53 -1.38 -7.38 6.28
CA TRP A 53 -0.15 -6.75 5.85
C TRP A 53 -0.41 -5.38 5.22
N THR A 54 0.43 -4.40 5.53
CA THR A 54 0.40 -3.05 4.92
C THR A 54 1.80 -2.52 4.81
N GLY A 55 2.20 -2.07 3.64
CA GLY A 55 3.55 -1.54 3.49
C GLY A 55 3.93 -1.14 2.07
N PHE A 56 5.23 -1.08 1.87
CA PHE A 56 5.83 -0.63 0.63
C PHE A 56 6.80 -1.64 0.06
N TYR A 57 6.77 -1.76 -1.26
CA TYR A 57 7.90 -2.24 -2.05
C TYR A 57 8.47 -1.08 -2.86
N ARG A 58 9.78 -0.86 -2.80
CA ARG A 58 10.48 0.22 -3.50
C ARG A 58 11.10 -0.29 -4.79
N VAL A 59 11.10 0.53 -5.82
CA VAL A 59 11.84 0.21 -7.05
C VAL A 59 13.33 0.46 -6.85
N VAL A 60 14.13 -0.60 -6.95
CA VAL A 60 15.59 -0.55 -6.88
C VAL A 60 16.14 -1.43 -8.00
N ASP A 61 16.97 -0.87 -8.87
CA ASP A 61 17.61 -1.60 -9.98
C ASP A 61 16.62 -2.40 -10.85
N SER A 62 15.46 -1.79 -11.16
CA SER A 62 14.39 -2.35 -11.99
C SER A 62 13.67 -3.59 -11.41
N GLU A 63 13.71 -3.76 -10.11
CA GLU A 63 12.88 -4.72 -9.37
C GLU A 63 12.28 -4.08 -8.11
N LEU A 64 11.28 -4.73 -7.53
CA LEU A 64 10.72 -4.32 -6.26
C LEU A 64 11.52 -4.92 -5.11
N VAL A 65 11.92 -4.08 -4.16
CA VAL A 65 12.63 -4.45 -2.94
C VAL A 65 11.78 -4.07 -1.74
N LEU A 66 11.63 -4.99 -0.80
CA LEU A 66 10.86 -4.78 0.44
C LEU A 66 11.29 -3.48 1.13
N GLY A 67 10.30 -2.65 1.41
CA GLY A 67 10.41 -1.41 2.19
C GLY A 67 9.81 -1.55 3.58
N PRO A 68 9.53 -0.44 4.26
CA PRO A 68 8.84 -0.44 5.55
C PRO A 68 7.44 -1.03 5.47
N PHE A 69 7.05 -1.84 6.45
CA PHE A 69 5.75 -2.52 6.50
C PHE A 69 5.32 -2.85 7.94
N GLN A 70 4.05 -3.22 8.07
CA GLN A 70 3.43 -3.83 9.24
C GLN A 70 2.87 -5.20 8.83
N GLY A 71 3.07 -6.23 9.66
CA GLY A 71 2.64 -7.59 9.38
C GLY A 71 3.75 -8.62 9.51
N LYS A 72 3.59 -9.78 8.89
CA LYS A 72 4.58 -10.83 8.88
C LYS A 72 5.71 -10.55 7.88
N ALA A 73 6.85 -11.21 8.07
CA ALA A 73 7.95 -11.20 7.11
C ALA A 73 7.46 -11.60 5.71
N ALA A 74 7.90 -10.88 4.69
CA ALA A 74 7.42 -11.00 3.32
C ALA A 74 8.57 -11.26 2.33
N CYS A 75 8.23 -11.38 1.04
CA CYS A 75 9.20 -11.54 -0.04
C CYS A 75 10.18 -10.36 -0.07
N ILE A 76 11.48 -10.63 -0.16
CA ILE A 76 12.50 -9.56 -0.12
C ILE A 76 12.56 -8.82 -1.46
N ARG A 77 12.44 -9.56 -2.58
CA ARG A 77 12.52 -9.04 -3.95
C ARG A 77 11.43 -9.64 -4.83
N ILE A 78 10.81 -8.80 -5.65
CA ILE A 78 9.77 -9.19 -6.59
C ILE A 78 10.12 -8.60 -7.96
N PRO A 79 10.37 -9.43 -8.99
CA PRO A 79 10.58 -8.95 -10.34
C PRO A 79 9.33 -8.26 -10.91
N PHE A 80 9.52 -7.24 -11.74
CA PHE A 80 8.41 -6.63 -12.49
C PHE A 80 7.64 -7.69 -13.30
N GLY A 81 6.31 -7.56 -13.30
CA GLY A 81 5.41 -8.50 -13.98
C GLY A 81 5.20 -9.83 -13.24
N LYS A 82 5.69 -9.98 -12.00
CA LYS A 82 5.48 -11.18 -11.19
C LYS A 82 4.61 -10.87 -9.97
N GLY A 83 3.58 -11.70 -9.78
CA GLY A 83 2.61 -11.51 -8.72
C GLY A 83 1.81 -10.20 -8.89
N VAL A 84 1.06 -9.83 -7.87
CA VAL A 84 0.21 -8.62 -7.91
C VAL A 84 1.08 -7.36 -7.85
N CYS A 85 1.99 -7.27 -6.89
CA CYS A 85 2.93 -6.14 -6.76
C CYS A 85 3.78 -5.91 -8.01
N GLY A 86 4.37 -6.99 -8.57
CA GLY A 86 5.18 -6.88 -9.78
C GLY A 86 4.37 -6.47 -11.02
N THR A 87 3.10 -6.88 -11.09
CA THR A 87 2.18 -6.46 -12.15
C THR A 87 1.87 -4.97 -12.04
N ALA A 88 1.53 -4.48 -10.84
CA ALA A 88 1.31 -3.06 -10.60
C ALA A 88 2.55 -2.22 -10.97
N ALA A 89 3.74 -2.67 -10.58
CA ALA A 89 4.98 -1.99 -10.90
C ALA A 89 5.28 -1.94 -12.41
N GLN A 90 4.97 -3.00 -13.14
CA GLN A 90 5.21 -3.08 -14.59
C GLN A 90 4.22 -2.24 -15.39
N THR A 91 2.94 -2.27 -15.00
CA THR A 91 1.87 -1.58 -15.75
C THR A 91 1.68 -0.12 -15.33
N GLY A 92 2.08 0.23 -14.11
CA GLY A 92 1.75 1.52 -13.50
C GLY A 92 0.26 1.66 -13.18
N GLU A 93 -0.46 0.54 -13.05
CA GLU A 93 -1.90 0.50 -12.81
C GLU A 93 -2.21 -0.19 -11.48
N THR A 94 -3.19 0.33 -10.76
CA THR A 94 -3.72 -0.27 -9.53
C THR A 94 -4.23 -1.70 -9.79
N GLN A 95 -3.86 -2.62 -8.91
CA GLN A 95 -4.35 -3.99 -8.91
C GLN A 95 -5.30 -4.18 -7.73
N LEU A 96 -6.58 -4.38 -8.03
CA LEU A 96 -7.64 -4.70 -7.06
C LEU A 96 -8.00 -6.17 -7.21
N VAL A 97 -7.56 -7.01 -6.27
CA VAL A 97 -7.65 -8.47 -6.35
C VAL A 97 -8.60 -9.00 -5.27
N GLU A 98 -9.75 -9.48 -5.72
CA GLU A 98 -10.81 -10.02 -4.85
C GLU A 98 -10.45 -11.37 -4.23
N ASP A 99 -9.71 -12.19 -4.98
CA ASP A 99 -9.19 -13.49 -4.57
C ASP A 99 -7.79 -13.69 -5.14
N VAL A 100 -6.78 -13.68 -4.29
CA VAL A 100 -5.37 -13.82 -4.70
C VAL A 100 -5.07 -15.19 -5.33
N GLN A 101 -5.85 -16.22 -4.99
CA GLN A 101 -5.66 -17.55 -5.58
C GLN A 101 -6.13 -17.62 -7.04
N ALA A 102 -7.04 -16.75 -7.43
CA ALA A 102 -7.51 -16.62 -8.80
C ALA A 102 -6.58 -15.73 -9.66
N PHE A 103 -5.64 -15.00 -9.05
CA PHE A 103 -4.74 -14.09 -9.77
C PHE A 103 -3.64 -14.88 -10.50
N PRO A 104 -3.48 -14.72 -11.84
CA PRO A 104 -2.48 -15.45 -12.61
C PRO A 104 -1.05 -15.14 -12.13
N GLY A 105 -0.31 -16.17 -11.73
CA GLY A 105 1.08 -16.01 -11.29
C GLY A 105 1.23 -15.36 -9.91
N HIS A 106 0.19 -15.41 -9.07
CA HIS A 106 0.26 -14.93 -7.69
C HIS A 106 1.45 -15.54 -6.94
N ILE A 107 2.17 -14.68 -6.21
CA ILE A 107 3.27 -15.08 -5.34
C ILE A 107 2.75 -14.96 -3.91
N ALA A 108 2.50 -16.09 -3.26
CA ALA A 108 2.05 -16.12 -1.88
C ALA A 108 3.18 -15.72 -0.92
N CYS A 109 3.27 -14.45 -0.56
CA CYS A 109 4.18 -13.99 0.49
C CYS A 109 3.62 -14.31 1.89
N ASP A 110 2.29 -14.29 2.09
CA ASP A 110 1.61 -14.87 3.25
C ASP A 110 0.47 -15.80 2.75
N ALA A 111 0.50 -17.07 3.19
CA ALA A 111 -0.53 -18.05 2.86
C ALA A 111 -1.92 -17.72 3.45
N ASN A 112 -2.00 -16.76 4.37
CA ASN A 112 -3.25 -16.33 4.99
C ASN A 112 -3.90 -15.14 4.27
N SER A 113 -3.26 -14.52 3.29
CA SER A 113 -3.87 -13.46 2.49
C SER A 113 -4.88 -14.05 1.52
N ALA A 114 -6.06 -13.46 1.46
CA ALA A 114 -7.16 -13.88 0.59
C ALA A 114 -7.50 -12.83 -0.47
N SER A 115 -7.38 -11.54 -0.16
CA SER A 115 -7.52 -10.44 -1.12
C SER A 115 -6.39 -9.44 -0.96
N GLU A 116 -6.12 -8.66 -2.01
CA GLU A 116 -4.96 -7.77 -2.08
C GLU A 116 -5.30 -6.50 -2.87
N LEU A 117 -4.78 -5.37 -2.43
CA LEU A 117 -4.84 -4.10 -3.15
C LEU A 117 -3.42 -3.54 -3.28
N VAL A 118 -2.94 -3.40 -4.51
CA VAL A 118 -1.64 -2.80 -4.79
C VAL A 118 -1.80 -1.54 -5.61
N VAL A 119 -1.25 -0.43 -5.11
CA VAL A 119 -1.32 0.87 -5.77
C VAL A 119 0.08 1.38 -6.08
N PRO A 120 0.42 1.65 -7.36
CA PRO A 120 1.72 2.21 -7.71
C PRO A 120 1.85 3.66 -7.25
N VAL A 121 3.01 4.01 -6.72
CA VAL A 121 3.39 5.39 -6.44
C VAL A 121 4.20 5.92 -7.61
N MET A 122 3.65 6.94 -8.27
CA MET A 122 4.23 7.52 -9.48
C MET A 122 4.96 8.82 -9.20
N ARG A 123 6.15 8.98 -9.78
CA ARG A 123 6.88 10.26 -9.84
C ARG A 123 7.36 10.49 -11.26
N ASP A 124 7.00 11.63 -11.85
CA ASP A 124 7.39 12.03 -13.21
C ASP A 124 7.10 10.92 -14.25
N GLY A 125 5.94 10.27 -14.14
CA GLY A 125 5.50 9.20 -15.04
C GLY A 125 6.18 7.84 -14.83
N THR A 126 6.97 7.70 -13.77
CA THR A 126 7.70 6.46 -13.44
C THR A 126 7.23 5.90 -12.09
N VAL A 127 7.05 4.59 -11.99
CA VAL A 127 6.77 3.91 -10.72
C VAL A 127 8.04 3.92 -9.87
N ILE A 128 7.96 4.49 -8.67
CA ILE A 128 9.08 4.53 -7.70
C ILE A 128 8.90 3.55 -6.55
N ALA A 129 7.66 3.18 -6.26
CA ALA A 129 7.27 2.22 -5.23
C ALA A 129 5.87 1.70 -5.52
N VAL A 130 5.44 0.68 -4.78
CA VAL A 130 4.03 0.32 -4.66
C VAL A 130 3.63 0.32 -3.18
N ILE A 131 2.38 0.71 -2.91
CA ILE A 131 1.70 0.47 -1.65
C ILE A 131 0.99 -0.87 -1.79
N ASP A 132 1.24 -1.76 -0.86
CA ASP A 132 0.70 -3.11 -0.84
C ASP A 132 -0.13 -3.33 0.43
N LEU A 133 -1.36 -3.80 0.25
CA LEU A 133 -2.32 -4.08 1.31
C LEU A 133 -2.89 -5.48 1.12
N ASP A 134 -2.70 -6.34 2.12
CA ASP A 134 -3.28 -7.68 2.17
C ASP A 134 -4.37 -7.80 3.22
N SER A 135 -5.34 -8.65 2.94
CA SER A 135 -6.39 -9.03 3.90
C SER A 135 -6.59 -10.55 3.96
N PRO A 136 -6.89 -11.10 5.14
CA PRO A 136 -7.27 -12.50 5.28
C PRO A 136 -8.68 -12.81 4.76
N SER A 137 -9.45 -11.79 4.40
CA SER A 137 -10.82 -11.90 3.91
C SER A 137 -10.88 -11.73 2.39
N LEU A 138 -11.69 -12.53 1.72
CA LEU A 138 -12.03 -12.34 0.30
C LEU A 138 -12.78 -11.02 0.10
N ASN A 139 -12.58 -10.36 -1.04
CA ASN A 139 -13.30 -9.13 -1.39
C ASN A 139 -13.23 -8.02 -0.33
N ARG A 140 -12.14 -7.93 0.44
CA ARG A 140 -12.00 -6.89 1.47
C ARG A 140 -11.93 -5.50 0.87
N PHE A 141 -11.23 -5.37 -0.24
CA PHE A 141 -11.02 -4.09 -0.92
C PHE A 141 -12.01 -3.90 -2.06
N ASN A 142 -12.46 -2.65 -2.26
CA ASN A 142 -13.33 -2.24 -3.34
C ASN A 142 -12.80 -0.98 -4.05
N ALA A 143 -13.57 -0.42 -4.98
CA ALA A 143 -13.17 0.77 -5.74
C ALA A 143 -12.92 2.01 -4.85
N GLU A 144 -13.66 2.17 -3.75
CA GLU A 144 -13.44 3.29 -2.83
C GLU A 144 -12.11 3.14 -2.08
N ASP A 145 -11.70 1.91 -1.74
CA ASP A 145 -10.40 1.64 -1.13
C ASP A 145 -9.29 1.97 -2.14
N ALA A 146 -9.43 1.54 -3.39
CA ALA A 146 -8.48 1.84 -4.46
C ALA A 146 -8.31 3.35 -4.66
N GLU A 147 -9.40 4.11 -4.81
CA GLU A 147 -9.39 5.57 -4.98
C GLU A 147 -8.73 6.27 -3.76
N GLY A 148 -9.04 5.80 -2.56
CA GLY A 148 -8.45 6.36 -1.33
C GLY A 148 -6.95 6.16 -1.25
N ILE A 149 -6.44 4.96 -1.59
CA ILE A 149 -5.00 4.67 -1.60
C ILE A 149 -4.30 5.34 -2.80
N GLU A 150 -4.94 5.46 -3.95
CA GLU A 150 -4.41 6.25 -5.09
C GLU A 150 -4.22 7.73 -4.72
N THR A 151 -5.18 8.30 -3.97
CA THR A 151 -5.07 9.66 -3.45
C THR A 151 -3.91 9.79 -2.46
N LEU A 152 -3.72 8.82 -1.58
CA LEU A 152 -2.58 8.76 -0.67
C LEU A 152 -1.27 8.66 -1.46
N ALA A 153 -1.18 7.75 -2.44
CA ALA A 153 0.01 7.54 -3.27
C ALA A 153 0.43 8.84 -3.98
N ALA A 154 -0.53 9.57 -4.55
CA ALA A 154 -0.28 10.87 -5.19
C ALA A 154 0.24 11.91 -4.18
N ALA A 155 -0.33 11.98 -2.97
CA ALA A 155 0.05 12.94 -1.94
C ALA A 155 1.48 12.74 -1.43
N ILE A 156 1.94 11.48 -1.35
CA ILE A 156 3.26 11.13 -0.78
C ILE A 156 4.37 10.97 -1.82
N SER A 157 4.06 10.97 -3.10
CA SER A 157 5.00 10.64 -4.17
C SER A 157 6.28 11.49 -4.18
N GLY A 158 6.22 12.73 -3.72
CA GLY A 158 7.37 13.61 -3.60
C GLY A 158 8.20 13.44 -2.32
N ARG A 159 7.79 12.53 -1.40
CA ARG A 159 8.34 12.40 -0.05
C ARG A 159 8.89 11.02 0.28
N ILE A 160 8.74 10.06 -0.63
CA ILE A 160 9.22 8.67 -0.44
C ILE A 160 10.18 8.24 -1.53
#